data_7f0a2e2137c68f4705500030940291ec
#
_entry.id   7f0a2e2137c68f4705500030940291ec
#
_cell.length_a   1.000
_cell.length_b   1.000
_cell.length_c   1.000
_cell.angle_alpha   90.00
_cell.angle_beta   90.00
_cell.angle_gamma   90.00
#
_symmetry.space_group_name_H-M   'P 1'
#
loop_
_entity.id
_entity.type
_entity.pdbx_description
1 polymer ?
#
loop_
_entity_poly.entity_id
_entity_poly.type
_entity_poly.pdbx_seq_one_letter_code
_entity_poly.pdbx_strand_id
1 'polypeptide(L)'
;MVKKALFFLILSALTVLFMLTKPTPHIWSYDKIQMQIPSTLEVHDTFIYDTTGKIVAEIEPSDFDMEILKSEFGYSSEKECAERYLWTSRLYVDDAASETLRVKDSFNVYIYSGYFQISDTESQNVYILLIPHNKIKRIYTVTLYANYFDFASVLSIANSISLLD
;
A
#
# COMPACT_ATOMS: atom_id res chain seq x y z
N MET A 1 -34.18 34.36 -15.14
CA MET A 1 -32.96 34.42 -14.30
C MET A 1 -33.04 33.51 -13.07
N VAL A 2 -34.16 33.45 -12.34
CA VAL A 2 -34.33 32.65 -11.09
C VAL A 2 -34.06 31.15 -11.27
N LYS A 3 -34.51 30.53 -12.39
CA LYS A 3 -34.27 29.09 -12.61
C LYS A 3 -32.80 28.68 -12.76
N LYS A 4 -31.96 29.55 -13.33
CA LYS A 4 -30.49 29.28 -13.43
C LYS A 4 -29.80 29.41 -12.09
N ALA A 5 -30.18 30.41 -11.30
CA ALA A 5 -29.63 30.59 -9.95
C ALA A 5 -29.97 29.41 -9.02
N LEU A 6 -31.22 28.92 -9.09
CA LEU A 6 -31.65 27.75 -8.31
C LEU A 6 -30.88 26.46 -8.70
N PHE A 7 -30.64 26.27 -10.03
CA PHE A 7 -29.86 25.12 -10.52
C PHE A 7 -28.42 25.11 -9.98
N PHE A 8 -27.75 26.27 -10.00
CA PHE A 8 -26.38 26.40 -9.43
C PHE A 8 -26.35 26.18 -7.92
N LEU A 9 -27.39 26.63 -7.20
CA LEU A 9 -27.49 26.44 -5.75
C LEU A 9 -27.70 24.95 -5.40
N ILE A 10 -28.51 24.23 -6.14
CA ILE A 10 -28.73 22.79 -5.98
C ILE A 10 -27.45 22.03 -6.32
N LEU A 11 -26.75 22.38 -7.41
CA LEU A 11 -25.54 21.71 -7.83
C LEU A 11 -24.41 21.92 -6.79
N SER A 12 -24.27 23.15 -6.25
CA SER A 12 -23.28 23.43 -5.21
C SER A 12 -23.61 22.70 -3.89
N ALA A 13 -24.88 22.64 -3.50
CA ALA A 13 -25.33 21.89 -2.32
C ALA A 13 -25.07 20.39 -2.46
N LEU A 14 -25.34 19.80 -3.65
CA LEU A 14 -25.04 18.40 -3.97
C LEU A 14 -23.53 18.12 -3.93
N THR A 15 -22.71 19.04 -4.45
CA THR A 15 -21.23 18.89 -4.42
C THR A 15 -20.70 18.94 -2.98
N VAL A 16 -21.21 19.87 -2.15
CA VAL A 16 -20.88 19.94 -0.73
C VAL A 16 -21.32 18.69 0.03
N LEU A 17 -22.57 18.24 -0.24
CA LEU A 17 -23.09 17.01 0.39
C LEU A 17 -22.24 15.79 -0.01
N PHE A 18 -21.85 15.68 -1.27
CA PHE A 18 -20.97 14.60 -1.76
C PHE A 18 -19.58 14.65 -1.12
N MET A 19 -19.03 15.85 -0.87
CA MET A 19 -17.75 16.00 -0.16
C MET A 19 -17.87 15.64 1.33
N LEU A 20 -19.00 15.96 1.97
CA LEU A 20 -19.26 15.64 3.37
C LEU A 20 -19.57 14.17 3.63
N THR A 21 -20.02 13.44 2.61
CA THR A 21 -20.36 11.99 2.72
C THR A 21 -19.21 11.08 2.34
N LYS A 22 -18.06 11.60 1.90
CA LYS A 22 -16.88 10.76 1.70
C LYS A 22 -16.42 10.21 3.04
N PRO A 23 -16.39 8.88 3.21
CA PRO A 23 -15.88 8.28 4.43
C PRO A 23 -14.42 8.73 4.64
N THR A 24 -14.12 9.23 5.83
CA THR A 24 -12.74 9.62 6.18
C THR A 24 -11.90 8.34 6.25
N PRO A 25 -10.73 8.30 5.60
CA PRO A 25 -9.86 7.13 5.68
C PRO A 25 -9.39 6.90 7.12
N HIS A 26 -9.20 5.65 7.49
CA HIS A 26 -8.55 5.28 8.73
C HIS A 26 -7.04 5.41 8.60
N ILE A 27 -6.36 5.77 9.70
CA ILE A 27 -4.91 5.69 9.78
C ILE A 27 -4.55 4.33 10.36
N TRP A 28 -3.87 3.51 9.56
CA TRP A 28 -3.25 2.29 10.04
C TRP A 28 -1.82 2.60 10.47
N SER A 29 -1.50 2.32 11.72
CA SER A 29 -0.17 2.48 12.28
C SER A 29 0.34 1.12 12.74
N TYR A 30 1.49 0.73 12.26
CA TYR A 30 2.16 -0.50 12.67
C TYR A 30 3.66 -0.24 12.79
N ASP A 31 4.24 -0.55 13.95
CA ASP A 31 5.66 -0.31 14.26
C ASP A 31 6.06 1.15 13.92
N LYS A 32 6.91 1.36 12.94
CA LYS A 32 7.40 2.68 12.51
C LYS A 32 6.85 3.14 11.15
N ILE A 33 5.68 2.65 10.77
CA ILE A 33 5.00 3.03 9.54
C ILE A 33 3.54 3.42 9.80
N GLN A 34 3.06 4.39 9.04
CA GLN A 34 1.64 4.76 9.01
C GLN A 34 1.17 4.88 7.56
N MET A 35 -0.08 4.51 7.30
CA MET A 35 -0.73 4.72 6.01
C MET A 35 -2.23 4.92 6.16
N GLN A 36 -2.86 5.57 5.17
CA GLN A 36 -4.31 5.71 5.12
C GLN A 36 -4.93 4.54 4.37
N ILE A 37 -5.94 3.95 4.96
CA ILE A 37 -6.73 2.85 4.37
C ILE A 37 -8.21 3.24 4.32
N PRO A 38 -9.01 2.61 3.43
CA PRO A 38 -10.45 2.82 3.39
C PRO A 38 -11.10 2.60 4.76
N SER A 39 -12.01 3.51 5.15
CA SER A 39 -12.71 3.47 6.46
C SER A 39 -13.70 2.30 6.60
N THR A 40 -13.98 1.58 5.53
CA THR A 40 -14.82 0.38 5.52
C THR A 40 -14.07 -0.87 5.97
N LEU A 41 -12.76 -0.78 6.20
CA LEU A 41 -11.91 -1.89 6.59
C LEU A 41 -11.56 -1.81 8.08
N GLU A 42 -11.40 -2.97 8.69
CA GLU A 42 -11.01 -3.10 10.11
C GLU A 42 -9.54 -3.49 10.21
N VAL A 43 -8.83 -2.90 11.18
CA VAL A 43 -7.39 -3.13 11.39
C VAL A 43 -7.19 -3.90 12.68
N HIS A 44 -6.47 -5.02 12.60
CA HIS A 44 -6.02 -5.79 13.73
C HIS A 44 -4.56 -6.16 13.56
N ASP A 45 -3.68 -5.44 14.28
CA ASP A 45 -2.23 -5.64 14.27
C ASP A 45 -1.65 -5.54 12.85
N THR A 46 -1.13 -6.64 12.31
CA THR A 46 -0.53 -6.73 10.97
C THR A 46 -1.53 -6.98 9.84
N PHE A 47 -2.81 -7.16 10.15
CA PHE A 47 -3.82 -7.54 9.18
C PHE A 47 -4.92 -6.50 9.04
N ILE A 48 -5.45 -6.40 7.82
CA ILE A 48 -6.65 -5.64 7.50
C ILE A 48 -7.74 -6.62 7.06
N TYR A 49 -8.93 -6.40 7.59
CA TYR A 49 -10.10 -7.23 7.34
C TYR A 49 -11.21 -6.43 6.66
N ASP A 50 -11.98 -7.09 5.84
CA ASP A 50 -13.26 -6.55 5.35
C ASP A 50 -14.37 -6.71 6.41
N THR A 51 -15.55 -6.16 6.13
CA THR A 51 -16.72 -6.23 7.01
C THR A 51 -17.25 -7.65 7.24
N THR A 52 -16.75 -8.64 6.51
CA THR A 52 -17.09 -10.07 6.67
C THR A 52 -16.06 -10.84 7.52
N GLY A 53 -15.00 -10.15 7.95
CA GLY A 53 -13.88 -10.74 8.71
C GLY A 53 -12.84 -11.46 7.84
N LYS A 54 -12.83 -11.22 6.53
CA LYS A 54 -11.84 -11.79 5.61
C LYS A 54 -10.62 -10.88 5.54
N ILE A 55 -9.41 -11.46 5.61
CA ILE A 55 -8.16 -10.73 5.42
C ILE A 55 -8.09 -10.21 3.98
N VAL A 56 -7.83 -8.93 3.82
CA VAL A 56 -7.73 -8.23 2.53
C VAL A 56 -6.38 -7.55 2.32
N ALA A 57 -5.62 -7.37 3.41
CA ALA A 57 -4.23 -6.91 3.35
C ALA A 57 -3.45 -7.36 4.58
N GLU A 58 -2.13 -7.37 4.44
CA GLU A 58 -1.20 -7.67 5.53
C GLU A 58 0.07 -6.82 5.42
N ILE A 59 0.77 -6.63 6.55
CA ILE A 59 2.07 -5.99 6.61
C ILE A 59 3.07 -6.87 7.34
N GLU A 60 4.23 -7.08 6.74
CA GLU A 60 5.32 -7.87 7.30
C GLU A 60 6.59 -7.00 7.41
N PRO A 61 7.10 -6.73 8.62
CA PRO A 61 8.36 -6.07 8.82
C PRO A 61 9.51 -7.09 8.75
N SER A 62 10.61 -6.71 8.15
CA SER A 62 11.83 -7.53 8.10
C SER A 62 13.05 -6.65 8.33
N ASP A 63 14.15 -7.25 8.82
CA ASP A 63 15.41 -6.56 8.94
C ASP A 63 15.98 -6.23 7.56
N PHE A 64 16.46 -4.99 7.38
CA PHE A 64 16.95 -4.47 6.12
C PHE A 64 18.23 -3.66 6.33
N ASP A 65 19.36 -4.28 6.18
CA ASP A 65 20.66 -3.59 6.19
C ASP A 65 21.22 -3.49 4.76
N MET A 66 21.02 -2.33 4.15
CA MET A 66 21.44 -2.09 2.76
C MET A 66 22.96 -2.18 2.58
N GLU A 67 23.75 -1.86 3.60
CA GLU A 67 25.22 -1.96 3.53
C GLU A 67 25.65 -3.42 3.48
N ILE A 68 25.06 -4.26 4.35
CA ILE A 68 25.29 -5.71 4.34
C ILE A 68 24.82 -6.32 3.02
N LEU A 69 23.62 -5.98 2.59
CA LEU A 69 23.05 -6.51 1.33
C LEU A 69 23.93 -6.19 0.12
N LYS A 70 24.48 -4.98 0.05
CA LYS A 70 25.40 -4.60 -1.03
C LYS A 70 26.74 -5.31 -0.93
N SER A 71 27.31 -5.39 0.26
CA SER A 71 28.66 -5.95 0.44
C SER A 71 28.70 -7.48 0.31
N GLU A 72 27.70 -8.19 0.85
CA GLU A 72 27.69 -9.65 0.88
C GLU A 72 27.03 -10.28 -0.35
N PHE A 73 26.01 -9.60 -0.93
CA PHE A 73 25.22 -10.14 -2.04
C PHE A 73 25.44 -9.41 -3.36
N GLY A 74 26.23 -8.33 -3.37
CA GLY A 74 26.58 -7.60 -4.61
C GLY A 74 25.45 -6.77 -5.20
N TYR A 75 24.38 -6.48 -4.44
CA TYR A 75 23.31 -5.60 -4.92
C TYR A 75 23.82 -4.17 -5.14
N SER A 76 23.39 -3.54 -6.23
CA SER A 76 23.88 -2.21 -6.64
C SER A 76 22.98 -1.08 -6.19
N SER A 77 21.69 -1.32 -5.96
CA SER A 77 20.68 -0.32 -5.66
C SER A 77 19.80 -0.68 -4.47
N GLU A 78 19.11 0.33 -3.90
CA GLU A 78 18.08 0.11 -2.87
C GLU A 78 16.95 -0.78 -3.39
N LYS A 79 16.55 -0.60 -4.65
CA LYS A 79 15.51 -1.41 -5.29
C LYS A 79 15.91 -2.89 -5.31
N GLU A 80 17.09 -3.22 -5.79
CA GLU A 80 17.59 -4.61 -5.81
C GLU A 80 17.66 -5.21 -4.41
N CYS A 81 18.12 -4.45 -3.42
CA CYS A 81 18.11 -4.89 -2.02
C CYS A 81 16.69 -5.16 -1.53
N ALA A 82 15.71 -4.31 -1.87
CA ALA A 82 14.33 -4.48 -1.47
C ALA A 82 13.67 -5.67 -2.17
N GLU A 83 13.92 -5.88 -3.47
CA GLU A 83 13.36 -6.98 -4.27
C GLU A 83 13.70 -8.36 -3.74
N ARG A 84 14.79 -8.49 -2.96
CA ARG A 84 15.11 -9.75 -2.27
C ARG A 84 13.94 -10.26 -1.41
N TYR A 85 13.15 -9.35 -0.84
CA TYR A 85 12.06 -9.71 0.07
C TYR A 85 10.81 -10.21 -0.66
N LEU A 86 10.71 -10.03 -1.98
CA LEU A 86 9.66 -10.65 -2.80
C LEU A 86 9.81 -12.18 -2.86
N TRP A 87 11.04 -12.68 -2.74
CA TRP A 87 11.34 -14.11 -2.89
C TRP A 87 11.13 -14.93 -1.61
N THR A 88 10.97 -14.27 -0.45
CA THR A 88 10.91 -14.94 0.84
C THR A 88 9.52 -15.43 1.23
N SER A 89 8.45 -14.97 0.58
CA SER A 89 7.08 -15.11 1.06
C SER A 89 6.09 -15.67 0.03
N ARG A 90 6.40 -16.74 -0.71
CA ARG A 90 5.45 -17.36 -1.68
C ARG A 90 4.80 -16.35 -2.66
N LEU A 91 5.40 -15.18 -2.82
CA LEU A 91 4.95 -14.13 -3.71
C LEU A 91 5.61 -14.32 -5.07
N TYR A 92 4.81 -14.46 -6.10
CA TYR A 92 5.26 -14.50 -7.48
C TYR A 92 4.94 -13.16 -8.13
N VAL A 93 5.97 -12.45 -8.57
CA VAL A 93 5.85 -11.10 -9.11
C VAL A 93 5.94 -11.14 -10.62
N ASP A 94 5.10 -10.37 -11.28
CA ASP A 94 5.23 -10.08 -12.68
C ASP A 94 6.26 -8.94 -12.84
N ASP A 95 7.47 -9.26 -13.26
CA ASP A 95 8.58 -8.29 -13.44
C ASP A 95 8.23 -7.16 -14.43
N ALA A 96 7.26 -7.38 -15.32
CA ALA A 96 6.81 -6.37 -16.28
C ALA A 96 5.93 -5.26 -15.65
N ALA A 97 5.46 -5.42 -14.42
CA ALA A 97 4.48 -4.54 -13.78
C ALA A 97 5.00 -3.92 -12.48
N SER A 98 6.27 -3.46 -12.46
CA SER A 98 6.82 -2.78 -11.28
C SER A 98 6.81 -1.26 -11.47
N GLU A 99 6.37 -0.53 -10.45
CA GLU A 99 6.44 0.92 -10.38
C GLU A 99 7.26 1.37 -9.17
N THR A 100 7.96 2.51 -9.32
CA THR A 100 8.65 3.17 -8.20
C THR A 100 7.98 4.50 -7.94
N LEU A 101 7.46 4.68 -6.73
CA LEU A 101 6.84 5.91 -6.27
C LEU A 101 7.77 6.62 -5.26
N ARG A 102 8.10 7.87 -5.54
CA ARG A 102 8.81 8.72 -4.59
C ARG A 102 7.80 9.42 -3.68
N VAL A 103 7.74 9.02 -2.40
CA VAL A 103 6.76 9.55 -1.43
C VAL A 103 7.35 10.78 -0.73
N LYS A 104 6.67 11.92 -0.86
CA LYS A 104 7.03 13.20 -0.20
C LYS A 104 8.51 13.58 -0.37
N ASP A 105 9.12 13.22 -1.49
CA ASP A 105 10.55 13.42 -1.78
C ASP A 105 11.51 12.83 -0.72
N SER A 106 11.04 11.93 0.13
CA SER A 106 11.78 11.41 1.28
C SER A 106 12.30 9.99 1.08
N PHE A 107 11.45 9.08 0.61
CA PHE A 107 11.77 7.67 0.42
C PHE A 107 11.05 7.09 -0.79
N ASN A 108 11.49 5.92 -1.24
CA ASN A 108 10.86 5.21 -2.33
C ASN A 108 9.90 4.14 -1.81
N VAL A 109 8.79 3.96 -2.51
CA VAL A 109 7.91 2.79 -2.40
C VAL A 109 7.97 2.05 -3.72
N TYR A 110 8.34 0.79 -3.68
CA TYR A 110 8.40 -0.07 -4.87
C TYR A 110 7.12 -0.88 -4.92
N ILE A 111 6.35 -0.74 -6.00
CA ILE A 111 5.02 -1.33 -6.17
C ILE A 111 5.11 -2.41 -7.23
N TYR A 112 4.61 -3.60 -6.92
CA TYR A 112 4.58 -4.76 -7.80
C TYR A 112 3.16 -5.30 -7.89
N SER A 113 2.79 -5.85 -9.03
CA SER A 113 1.66 -6.74 -9.16
C SER A 113 2.14 -8.18 -9.28
N GLY A 114 1.37 -9.10 -8.74
CA GLY A 114 1.72 -10.50 -8.74
C GLY A 114 0.61 -11.36 -8.17
N TYR A 115 0.94 -12.56 -7.75
CA TYR A 115 0.00 -13.45 -7.09
C TYR A 115 0.65 -14.15 -5.90
N PHE A 116 -0.17 -14.42 -4.92
CA PHE A 116 0.17 -15.20 -3.73
C PHE A 116 -0.36 -16.63 -3.91
N GLN A 117 0.51 -17.62 -3.76
CA GLN A 117 0.13 -19.03 -3.85
C GLN A 117 -0.47 -19.48 -2.53
N ILE A 118 -1.78 -19.77 -2.52
CA ILE A 118 -2.51 -20.26 -1.35
C ILE A 118 -2.34 -21.77 -1.21
N SER A 119 -2.48 -22.49 -2.35
CA SER A 119 -2.29 -23.93 -2.46
C SER A 119 -1.77 -24.30 -3.85
N ASP A 120 -1.52 -25.57 -4.12
CA ASP A 120 -1.03 -26.02 -5.45
C ASP A 120 -1.99 -25.67 -6.60
N THR A 121 -3.26 -25.42 -6.30
CA THR A 121 -4.31 -25.14 -7.30
C THR A 121 -4.97 -23.78 -7.13
N GLU A 122 -4.63 -23.01 -6.08
CA GLU A 122 -5.28 -21.73 -5.77
C GLU A 122 -4.25 -20.63 -5.58
N SER A 123 -4.46 -19.53 -6.29
CA SER A 123 -3.67 -18.31 -6.15
C SER A 123 -4.56 -17.08 -6.03
N GLN A 124 -4.07 -16.05 -5.37
CA GLN A 124 -4.73 -14.76 -5.19
C GLN A 124 -3.90 -13.65 -5.80
N ASN A 125 -4.47 -12.89 -6.71
CA ASN A 125 -3.80 -11.70 -7.25
C ASN A 125 -3.62 -10.64 -6.16
N VAL A 126 -2.44 -10.04 -6.13
CA VAL A 126 -2.03 -9.08 -5.11
C VAL A 126 -1.26 -7.91 -5.71
N TYR A 127 -1.28 -6.79 -4.99
CA TYR A 127 -0.28 -5.73 -5.11
C TYR A 127 0.64 -5.79 -3.91
N ILE A 128 1.92 -5.59 -4.14
CA ILE A 128 2.95 -5.65 -3.12
C ILE A 128 3.66 -4.31 -3.08
N LEU A 129 3.73 -3.71 -1.90
CA LEU A 129 4.50 -2.50 -1.66
C LEU A 129 5.72 -2.86 -0.82
N LEU A 130 6.91 -2.60 -1.34
CA LEU A 130 8.15 -2.67 -0.57
C LEU A 130 8.55 -1.27 -0.13
N ILE A 131 8.71 -1.09 1.17
CA ILE A 131 8.92 0.22 1.80
C ILE A 131 10.17 0.16 2.67
N PRO A 132 11.36 0.45 2.11
CA PRO A 132 12.60 0.50 2.88
C PRO A 132 12.60 1.67 3.88
N HIS A 133 12.90 1.38 5.13
CA HIS A 133 13.14 2.37 6.18
C HIS A 133 14.60 2.31 6.61
N ASN A 134 15.48 2.91 5.83
CA ASN A 134 16.94 2.81 5.98
C ASN A 134 17.44 3.30 7.35
N LYS A 135 16.77 4.28 7.96
CA LYS A 135 17.19 4.86 9.25
C LYS A 135 17.15 3.84 10.39
N ILE A 136 16.18 2.95 10.39
CA ILE A 136 16.02 1.92 11.43
C ILE A 136 16.38 0.51 10.92
N LYS A 137 16.94 0.42 9.70
CA LYS A 137 17.33 -0.83 9.05
C LYS A 137 16.18 -1.84 8.96
N ARG A 138 15.01 -1.37 8.53
CA ARG A 138 13.82 -2.20 8.29
C ARG A 138 13.27 -2.03 6.88
N ILE A 139 12.59 -3.05 6.42
CA ILE A 139 11.72 -3.00 5.25
C ILE A 139 10.33 -3.50 5.65
N TYR A 140 9.31 -2.84 5.13
CA TYR A 140 7.93 -3.29 5.28
C TYR A 140 7.44 -3.82 3.94
N THR A 141 6.94 -5.05 3.94
CA THR A 141 6.24 -5.64 2.81
C THR A 141 4.75 -5.53 3.10
N VAL A 142 4.02 -4.75 2.29
CA VAL A 142 2.57 -4.61 2.40
C VAL A 142 1.95 -5.35 1.22
N THR A 143 1.15 -6.38 1.52
CA THR A 143 0.42 -7.17 0.53
C THR A 143 -1.04 -6.73 0.53
N LEU A 144 -1.54 -6.25 -0.61
CA LEU A 144 -2.91 -5.78 -0.82
C LEU A 144 -3.61 -6.71 -1.80
N TYR A 145 -4.74 -7.32 -1.43
CA TYR A 145 -5.45 -8.28 -2.28
C TYR A 145 -6.22 -7.57 -3.38
N ALA A 146 -5.91 -7.88 -4.65
CA ALA A 146 -6.44 -7.18 -5.83
C ALA A 146 -7.97 -7.27 -6.02
N ASN A 147 -8.64 -8.17 -5.31
CA ASN A 147 -10.11 -8.25 -5.28
C ASN A 147 -10.75 -7.08 -4.50
N TYR A 148 -9.97 -6.43 -3.62
CA TYR A 148 -10.44 -5.36 -2.73
C TYR A 148 -9.81 -4.01 -3.05
N PHE A 149 -8.64 -4.01 -3.69
CA PHE A 149 -7.89 -2.81 -4.05
C PHE A 149 -7.66 -2.78 -5.54
N ASP A 150 -8.13 -1.74 -6.21
CA ASP A 150 -7.70 -1.39 -7.56
C ASP A 150 -6.37 -0.63 -7.50
N PHE A 151 -5.72 -0.49 -8.65
CA PHE A 151 -4.41 0.16 -8.71
C PHE A 151 -4.43 1.62 -8.26
N ALA A 152 -5.54 2.35 -8.49
CA ALA A 152 -5.69 3.73 -8.03
C ALA A 152 -5.74 3.82 -6.50
N SER A 153 -6.43 2.88 -5.86
CA SER A 153 -6.44 2.74 -4.40
C SER A 153 -5.07 2.40 -3.84
N VAL A 154 -4.32 1.50 -4.51
CA VAL A 154 -2.94 1.16 -4.14
C VAL A 154 -2.03 2.39 -4.19
N LEU A 155 -2.09 3.18 -5.27
CA LEU A 155 -1.34 4.44 -5.39
C LEU A 155 -1.72 5.45 -4.30
N SER A 156 -3.01 5.55 -3.97
CA SER A 156 -3.49 6.43 -2.89
C SER A 156 -2.93 6.01 -1.54
N ILE A 157 -2.95 4.72 -1.21
CA ILE A 157 -2.36 4.16 0.00
C ILE A 157 -0.86 4.44 0.03
N ALA A 158 -0.13 4.11 -1.03
CA ALA A 158 1.30 4.31 -1.13
C ALA A 158 1.70 5.80 -0.94
N ASN A 159 0.97 6.74 -1.54
CA ASN A 159 1.19 8.18 -1.36
C ASN A 159 0.90 8.67 0.06
N SER A 160 0.08 7.98 0.82
CA SER A 160 -0.28 8.34 2.20
C SER A 160 0.76 7.88 3.22
N ILE A 161 1.70 7.02 2.84
CA ILE A 161 2.68 6.42 3.75
C ILE A 161 3.53 7.50 4.43
N SER A 162 3.75 7.30 5.72
CA SER A 162 4.70 8.08 6.53
C SER A 162 5.56 7.12 7.34
N LEU A 163 6.86 7.35 7.32
CA LEU A 163 7.82 6.63 8.16
C LEU A 163 8.01 7.44 9.46
N LEU A 164 7.94 6.75 10.59
CA LEU A 164 8.07 7.34 11.93
C LEU A 164 9.51 7.13 12.43
N ASP A 165 10.03 8.14 13.14
CA ASP A 165 11.36 8.08 13.75
C ASP A 165 11.45 7.15 14.98
#